data_59b397204fc36d95e34d060d68c01ba9
#
_entry.id   59b397204fc36d95e34d060d68c01ba9
#
_cell.length_a   1.000
_cell.length_b   1.000
_cell.length_c   1.000
_cell.angle_alpha   90.00
_cell.angle_beta   90.00
_cell.angle_gamma   90.00
#
_symmetry.space_group_name_H-M   'P 1'
#
loop_
_entity.id
_entity.type
_entity.pdbx_description
1 polymer ?
#
loop_
_entity_poly.entity_id
_entity_poly.type
_entity_poly.pdbx_seq_one_letter_code
_entity_poly.pdbx_strand_id
1 'polypeptide(L)'
;MRATLAAGKIGARVVGPMDHVLSLIGGIGMFLLGMEVMTAALRDAAGRDLRAVLARFTTTPLRGVLTGAGATALIQSSSATTVMTVGFVGAGLLSMPQALGVIFGANIGTTATGWLVSILGFKLQLDALAMVLLLPASLTLLLGRGGVARAGRVVAGLCLLLVALALMQAGAADLTGWLTPERLPGASLGGMLALAGLGLAVTVLMQSSSAAMALALVLLDSGALTLIQAVAIVLGMNIGTTFTAILASVGGSGPMRQTALANLLFNLGTFAVAFPLVWLGAGLIAGFGARHDAMTVLLAMHTGVNMLGVALFLPGTARFAGFLARLVPNPKEPPLVTLDRGMLRDSEAALVAAQTAADAIAARLFAALGAALDARPDYRGLSALAACDEAIEELRGFLQNIRLPEGRQSAEQVYSALLHQLDHLTRMRARTQSRGHFTALMDDRVLRRPALATGACLRRLGAQYSPREAARLARLQALIEHRQSRHRRGLLLGEHAGMYALGDVFSHTDAMRWLLRTLHHAVRVAEYQRQARAGLPAAPEKAAG
;
A
#
# COMPACT_ATOMS: atom_id res chain seq x y z
N MET A 1 -39.55 -62.16 -33.65
CA MET A 1 -38.93 -60.96 -34.26
C MET A 1 -38.27 -60.16 -33.13
N ARG A 2 -37.00 -60.45 -32.88
CA ARG A 2 -36.19 -59.80 -31.80
C ARG A 2 -35.46 -58.62 -32.38
N ALA A 3 -35.82 -57.38 -31.99
CA ALA A 3 -35.08 -56.18 -32.30
C ALA A 3 -34.06 -55.95 -31.15
N THR A 4 -32.83 -56.24 -31.40
CA THR A 4 -31.68 -55.92 -30.52
C THR A 4 -31.39 -54.45 -30.64
N LEU A 5 -31.74 -53.70 -29.59
CA LEU A 5 -31.27 -52.32 -29.39
C LEU A 5 -29.77 -52.35 -29.11
N ALA A 6 -29.01 -51.97 -30.11
CA ALA A 6 -27.59 -51.65 -29.96
C ALA A 6 -27.46 -50.33 -29.18
N ALA A 7 -27.26 -50.43 -27.84
CA ALA A 7 -26.82 -49.31 -27.03
C ALA A 7 -25.43 -48.91 -27.51
N GLY A 8 -25.36 -47.79 -28.22
CA GLY A 8 -24.10 -47.19 -28.65
C GLY A 8 -23.23 -46.91 -27.43
N LYS A 9 -22.09 -47.57 -27.36
CA LYS A 9 -20.97 -47.17 -26.50
C LYS A 9 -20.58 -45.76 -26.91
N ILE A 10 -21.03 -44.78 -26.18
CA ILE A 10 -20.38 -43.45 -26.15
C ILE A 10 -18.93 -43.77 -25.77
N GLY A 11 -18.02 -43.65 -26.75
CA GLY A 11 -16.63 -44.00 -26.60
C GLY A 11 -16.06 -43.28 -25.40
N ALA A 12 -15.60 -44.06 -24.41
CA ALA A 12 -14.72 -43.54 -23.40
C ALA A 12 -13.54 -42.93 -24.14
N ARG A 13 -13.47 -41.60 -24.19
CA ARG A 13 -12.30 -40.87 -24.69
C ARG A 13 -11.14 -41.41 -23.85
N VAL A 14 -10.19 -42.08 -24.48
CA VAL A 14 -8.94 -42.42 -23.80
C VAL A 14 -8.31 -41.08 -23.45
N VAL A 15 -8.42 -40.70 -22.18
CA VAL A 15 -7.84 -39.46 -21.66
C VAL A 15 -6.33 -39.61 -21.78
N GLY A 16 -5.72 -38.83 -22.67
CA GLY A 16 -4.29 -38.93 -22.96
C GLY A 16 -3.49 -38.10 -21.93
N PRO A 17 -2.18 -38.31 -21.84
CA PRO A 17 -1.31 -37.56 -20.94
C PRO A 17 -1.46 -36.03 -21.06
N MET A 18 -1.82 -35.54 -22.25
CA MET A 18 -2.06 -34.13 -22.53
C MET A 18 -3.30 -33.61 -21.80
N ASP A 19 -4.36 -34.42 -21.66
CA ASP A 19 -5.62 -34.02 -21.01
C ASP A 19 -5.39 -33.82 -19.48
N HIS A 20 -4.50 -34.59 -18.88
CA HIS A 20 -4.12 -34.49 -17.45
C HIS A 20 -3.32 -33.22 -17.18
N VAL A 21 -2.35 -32.88 -18.06
CA VAL A 21 -1.61 -31.61 -17.98
C VAL A 21 -2.56 -30.42 -18.15
N LEU A 22 -3.50 -30.50 -19.09
CA LEU A 22 -4.52 -29.46 -19.29
C LEU A 22 -5.43 -29.31 -18.06
N SER A 23 -5.81 -30.42 -17.41
CA SER A 23 -6.59 -30.41 -16.17
C SER A 23 -5.83 -29.75 -15.03
N LEU A 24 -4.54 -30.05 -14.88
CA LEU A 24 -3.69 -29.40 -13.86
C LEU A 24 -3.55 -27.90 -14.13
N ILE A 25 -3.23 -27.49 -15.36
CA ILE A 25 -3.10 -26.09 -15.76
C ILE A 25 -4.44 -25.34 -15.61
N GLY A 26 -5.54 -25.94 -16.05
CA GLY A 26 -6.89 -25.40 -15.90
C GLY A 26 -7.29 -25.26 -14.43
N GLY A 27 -6.95 -26.26 -13.60
CA GLY A 27 -7.14 -26.23 -12.15
C GLY A 27 -6.35 -25.09 -11.49
N ILE A 28 -5.07 -24.90 -11.86
CA ILE A 28 -4.27 -23.76 -11.38
C ILE A 28 -4.92 -22.43 -11.76
N GLY A 29 -5.35 -22.28 -13.01
CA GLY A 29 -6.02 -21.07 -13.48
C GLY A 29 -7.31 -20.77 -12.71
N MET A 30 -8.15 -21.80 -12.50
CA MET A 30 -9.39 -21.67 -11.72
C MET A 30 -9.11 -21.41 -10.22
N PHE A 31 -8.04 -21.99 -9.66
CA PHE A 31 -7.61 -21.71 -8.27
C PHE A 31 -7.20 -20.24 -8.12
N LEU A 32 -6.40 -19.72 -9.04
CA LEU A 32 -6.01 -18.31 -9.06
C LEU A 32 -7.24 -17.39 -9.15
N LEU A 33 -8.19 -17.70 -10.01
CA LEU A 33 -9.44 -16.94 -10.14
C LEU A 33 -10.27 -17.00 -8.85
N GLY A 34 -10.45 -18.18 -8.27
CA GLY A 34 -11.18 -18.37 -7.02
C GLY A 34 -10.55 -17.59 -5.87
N MET A 35 -9.20 -17.64 -5.76
CA MET A 35 -8.43 -16.84 -4.79
C MET A 35 -8.65 -15.34 -4.99
N GLU A 36 -8.57 -14.84 -6.23
CA GLU A 36 -8.77 -13.41 -6.51
C GLU A 36 -10.19 -12.96 -6.15
N VAL A 37 -11.22 -13.73 -6.55
CA VAL A 37 -12.62 -13.45 -6.22
C VAL A 37 -12.84 -13.42 -4.70
N MET A 38 -12.32 -14.41 -3.99
CA MET A 38 -12.44 -14.49 -2.52
C MET A 38 -11.68 -13.36 -1.83
N THR A 39 -10.40 -13.16 -2.16
CA THR A 39 -9.56 -12.16 -1.50
C THR A 39 -9.99 -10.73 -1.81
N ALA A 40 -10.46 -10.44 -3.03
CA ALA A 40 -11.06 -9.15 -3.37
C ALA A 40 -12.28 -8.87 -2.49
N ALA A 41 -13.19 -9.84 -2.32
CA ALA A 41 -14.38 -9.69 -1.48
C ALA A 41 -14.04 -9.53 0.01
N LEU A 42 -13.05 -10.28 0.52
CA LEU A 42 -12.55 -10.14 1.90
C LEU A 42 -11.89 -8.77 2.11
N ARG A 43 -11.11 -8.29 1.15
CA ARG A 43 -10.49 -6.96 1.16
C ARG A 43 -11.54 -5.84 1.15
N ASP A 44 -12.57 -5.97 0.31
CA ASP A 44 -13.69 -5.01 0.26
C ASP A 44 -14.51 -5.02 1.57
N ALA A 45 -14.68 -6.18 2.19
CA ALA A 45 -15.36 -6.31 3.48
C ALA A 45 -14.54 -5.71 4.64
N ALA A 46 -13.23 -5.97 4.67
CA ALA A 46 -12.32 -5.46 5.69
C ALA A 46 -11.97 -3.97 5.49
N GLY A 47 -11.99 -3.49 4.31
CA GLY A 47 -11.84 -2.13 3.76
C GLY A 47 -11.24 -1.06 4.69
N ARG A 48 -12.10 -0.15 5.17
CA ARG A 48 -11.70 0.97 6.04
C ARG A 48 -11.25 0.50 7.43
N ASP A 49 -11.87 -0.53 7.96
CA ASP A 49 -11.60 -1.02 9.31
C ASP A 49 -10.21 -1.66 9.40
N LEU A 50 -9.79 -2.40 8.38
CA LEU A 50 -8.45 -2.99 8.32
C LEU A 50 -7.34 -1.91 8.31
N ARG A 51 -7.54 -0.83 7.55
CA ARG A 51 -6.59 0.30 7.55
C ARG A 51 -6.52 0.97 8.92
N ALA A 52 -7.66 1.15 9.56
CA ALA A 52 -7.74 1.71 10.92
C ALA A 52 -7.08 0.76 11.95
N VAL A 53 -7.31 -0.54 11.84
CA VAL A 53 -6.69 -1.56 12.69
C VAL A 53 -5.16 -1.55 12.53
N LEU A 54 -4.65 -1.62 11.29
CA LEU A 54 -3.21 -1.58 11.03
C LEU A 54 -2.58 -0.30 11.59
N ALA A 55 -3.18 0.88 11.35
CA ALA A 55 -2.66 2.15 11.85
C ALA A 55 -2.71 2.26 13.39
N ARG A 56 -3.79 1.77 14.01
CA ARG A 56 -4.04 1.92 15.46
C ARG A 56 -3.28 0.90 16.30
N PHE A 57 -3.20 -0.35 15.85
CA PHE A 57 -2.64 -1.45 16.65
C PHE A 57 -1.16 -1.70 16.39
N THR A 58 -0.58 -1.16 15.32
CA THR A 58 0.86 -1.29 15.00
C THR A 58 1.69 -0.24 15.74
N THR A 59 1.66 -0.24 17.07
CA THR A 59 2.40 0.74 17.90
C THR A 59 3.83 0.30 18.19
N THR A 60 4.14 -0.99 18.12
CA THR A 60 5.48 -1.57 18.28
C THR A 60 5.73 -2.61 17.20
N PRO A 61 7.00 -2.98 16.88
CA PRO A 61 7.28 -4.04 15.90
C PRO A 61 6.60 -5.36 16.23
N LEU A 62 6.57 -5.77 17.50
CA LEU A 62 5.89 -7.01 17.93
C LEU A 62 4.38 -6.96 17.70
N ARG A 63 3.73 -5.85 18.05
CA ARG A 63 2.30 -5.65 17.72
C ARG A 63 2.08 -5.60 16.21
N GLY A 64 3.06 -5.06 15.46
CA GLY A 64 3.08 -5.13 14.00
C GLY A 64 3.05 -6.56 13.48
N VAL A 65 3.83 -7.48 14.07
CA VAL A 65 3.79 -8.91 13.71
C VAL A 65 2.40 -9.50 13.92
N LEU A 66 1.79 -9.27 15.05
CA LEU A 66 0.44 -9.79 15.35
C LEU A 66 -0.62 -9.20 14.42
N THR A 67 -0.59 -7.88 14.20
CA THR A 67 -1.55 -7.22 13.30
C THR A 67 -1.33 -7.62 11.84
N GLY A 68 -0.07 -7.76 11.40
CA GLY A 68 0.28 -8.21 10.05
C GLY A 68 -0.14 -9.66 9.79
N ALA A 69 0.10 -10.57 10.76
CA ALA A 69 -0.32 -11.95 10.69
C ALA A 69 -1.85 -12.08 10.64
N GLY A 70 -2.56 -11.41 11.56
CA GLY A 70 -4.02 -11.41 11.62
C GLY A 70 -4.65 -10.79 10.37
N ALA A 71 -4.15 -9.64 9.92
CA ALA A 71 -4.63 -8.98 8.71
C ALA A 71 -4.48 -9.88 7.48
N THR A 72 -3.30 -10.47 7.29
CA THR A 72 -3.02 -11.35 6.15
C THR A 72 -3.85 -12.64 6.20
N ALA A 73 -3.98 -13.27 7.37
CA ALA A 73 -4.82 -14.45 7.54
C ALA A 73 -6.31 -14.14 7.25
N LEU A 74 -6.80 -12.96 7.65
CA LEU A 74 -8.18 -12.53 7.44
C LEU A 74 -8.47 -12.24 5.96
N ILE A 75 -7.63 -11.43 5.30
CA ILE A 75 -7.84 -11.07 3.89
C ILE A 75 -7.25 -12.07 2.90
N GLN A 76 -6.54 -13.09 3.38
CA GLN A 76 -5.90 -14.14 2.57
C GLN A 76 -4.95 -13.59 1.49
N SER A 77 -4.28 -12.45 1.77
CA SER A 77 -3.39 -11.78 0.82
C SER A 77 -2.26 -11.02 1.51
N SER A 78 -1.08 -11.62 1.54
CA SER A 78 0.14 -10.95 2.05
C SER A 78 0.59 -9.81 1.14
N SER A 79 0.40 -9.94 -0.17
CA SER A 79 0.71 -8.88 -1.13
C SER A 79 -0.11 -7.62 -0.85
N ALA A 80 -1.42 -7.75 -0.59
CA ALA A 80 -2.27 -6.62 -0.25
C ALA A 80 -1.84 -5.97 1.09
N THR A 81 -1.55 -6.77 2.12
CA THR A 81 -1.03 -6.27 3.41
C THR A 81 0.29 -5.55 3.23
N THR A 82 1.23 -6.11 2.46
CA THR A 82 2.54 -5.51 2.20
C THR A 82 2.41 -4.20 1.41
N VAL A 83 1.63 -4.17 0.33
CA VAL A 83 1.41 -2.95 -0.47
C VAL A 83 0.75 -1.84 0.35
N MET A 84 -0.24 -2.18 1.20
CA MET A 84 -0.82 -1.20 2.13
C MET A 84 0.23 -0.67 3.11
N THR A 85 1.07 -1.55 3.67
CA THR A 85 2.14 -1.18 4.59
C THR A 85 3.16 -0.26 3.93
N VAL A 86 3.59 -0.59 2.71
CA VAL A 86 4.46 0.27 1.87
C VAL A 86 3.82 1.65 1.68
N GLY A 87 2.53 1.69 1.36
CA GLY A 87 1.79 2.94 1.21
C GLY A 87 1.72 3.75 2.52
N PHE A 88 1.53 3.10 3.67
CA PHE A 88 1.49 3.76 4.98
C PHE A 88 2.85 4.34 5.39
N VAL A 89 3.95 3.65 5.10
CA VAL A 89 5.29 4.19 5.32
C VAL A 89 5.54 5.39 4.41
N GLY A 90 5.17 5.28 3.13
CA GLY A 90 5.28 6.41 2.18
C GLY A 90 4.43 7.63 2.56
N ALA A 91 3.31 7.41 3.27
CA ALA A 91 2.44 8.46 3.78
C ALA A 91 2.85 8.97 5.19
N GLY A 92 3.90 8.40 5.80
CA GLY A 92 4.33 8.75 7.16
C GLY A 92 3.38 8.28 8.28
N LEU A 93 2.45 7.35 7.97
CA LEU A 93 1.50 6.81 8.95
C LEU A 93 2.11 5.70 9.81
N LEU A 94 3.13 5.02 9.31
CA LEU A 94 3.91 4.02 10.02
C LEU A 94 5.39 4.35 9.94
N SER A 95 6.11 4.19 11.04
CA SER A 95 7.57 4.19 11.04
C SER A 95 8.11 2.91 10.38
N MET A 96 9.34 2.96 9.87
CA MET A 96 9.97 1.79 9.25
C MET A 96 10.00 0.57 10.20
N PRO A 97 10.41 0.66 11.48
CA PRO A 97 10.38 -0.50 12.39
C PRO A 97 8.99 -1.09 12.60
N GLN A 98 7.94 -0.26 12.63
CA GLN A 98 6.56 -0.73 12.73
C GLN A 98 6.14 -1.48 11.47
N ALA A 99 6.45 -0.93 10.30
CA ALA A 99 6.16 -1.55 9.00
C ALA A 99 6.88 -2.90 8.84
N LEU A 100 8.13 -3.00 9.27
CA LEU A 100 8.87 -4.26 9.29
C LEU A 100 8.14 -5.32 10.11
N GLY A 101 7.61 -4.97 11.29
CA GLY A 101 6.78 -5.87 12.08
C GLY A 101 5.58 -6.39 11.29
N VAL A 102 4.83 -5.51 10.62
CA VAL A 102 3.67 -5.92 9.81
C VAL A 102 4.08 -6.87 8.67
N ILE A 103 5.19 -6.58 7.98
CA ILE A 103 5.69 -7.43 6.89
C ILE A 103 6.10 -8.81 7.42
N PHE A 104 6.83 -8.86 8.52
CA PHE A 104 7.24 -10.12 9.15
C PHE A 104 6.00 -10.94 9.56
N GLY A 105 5.00 -10.29 10.15
CA GLY A 105 3.73 -10.92 10.48
C GLY A 105 2.95 -11.40 9.25
N ALA A 106 2.94 -10.63 8.17
CA ALA A 106 2.27 -11.02 6.94
C ALA A 106 2.81 -12.32 6.35
N ASN A 107 4.12 -12.59 6.48
CA ASN A 107 4.71 -13.86 6.06
C ASN A 107 4.18 -15.04 6.91
N ILE A 108 4.00 -14.89 8.24
CA ILE A 108 3.32 -15.88 9.07
C ILE A 108 1.86 -16.04 8.64
N GLY A 109 1.13 -14.93 8.44
CA GLY A 109 -0.29 -14.95 8.07
C GLY A 109 -0.56 -15.65 6.74
N THR A 110 0.40 -15.63 5.80
CA THR A 110 0.31 -16.34 4.52
C THR A 110 0.21 -17.86 4.70
N THR A 111 0.79 -18.41 5.76
CA THR A 111 0.74 -19.85 6.02
C THR A 111 -0.68 -20.33 6.31
N ALA A 112 -1.57 -19.47 6.81
CA ALA A 112 -2.98 -19.80 7.06
C ALA A 112 -3.71 -20.29 5.80
N THR A 113 -3.36 -19.79 4.60
CA THR A 113 -3.95 -20.27 3.35
C THR A 113 -3.64 -21.74 3.10
N GLY A 114 -2.39 -22.17 3.32
CA GLY A 114 -2.00 -23.56 3.17
C GLY A 114 -2.78 -24.49 4.11
N TRP A 115 -2.94 -24.07 5.38
CA TRP A 115 -3.75 -24.80 6.36
C TRP A 115 -5.22 -24.86 5.94
N LEU A 116 -5.80 -23.76 5.45
CA LEU A 116 -7.17 -23.71 4.97
C LEU A 116 -7.38 -24.68 3.79
N VAL A 117 -6.49 -24.67 2.82
CA VAL A 117 -6.52 -25.58 1.65
C VAL A 117 -6.40 -27.04 2.09
N SER A 118 -5.46 -27.34 2.99
CA SER A 118 -5.26 -28.70 3.49
C SER A 118 -6.49 -29.23 4.25
N ILE A 119 -7.10 -28.42 5.12
CA ILE A 119 -8.24 -28.83 5.92
C ILE A 119 -9.49 -28.98 5.05
N LEU A 120 -9.84 -27.96 4.27
CA LEU A 120 -11.10 -27.94 3.52
C LEU A 120 -11.05 -28.83 2.28
N GLY A 121 -9.91 -28.87 1.58
CA GLY A 121 -9.79 -29.56 0.30
C GLY A 121 -9.36 -31.02 0.43
N PHE A 122 -8.40 -31.32 1.32
CA PHE A 122 -7.86 -32.68 1.42
C PHE A 122 -8.51 -33.49 2.58
N LYS A 123 -8.64 -32.89 3.78
CA LYS A 123 -9.17 -33.65 4.94
C LYS A 123 -10.69 -33.75 4.94
N LEU A 124 -11.39 -32.66 4.63
CA LEU A 124 -12.85 -32.62 4.63
C LEU A 124 -13.47 -32.94 3.27
N GLN A 125 -12.70 -32.90 2.19
CA GLN A 125 -13.11 -33.20 0.81
C GLN A 125 -14.44 -32.52 0.43
N LEU A 126 -14.50 -31.20 0.63
CA LEU A 126 -15.72 -30.40 0.43
C LEU A 126 -15.99 -30.03 -1.03
N ASP A 127 -15.31 -30.63 -1.99
CA ASP A 127 -15.43 -30.37 -3.44
C ASP A 127 -16.86 -30.60 -3.96
N ALA A 128 -17.50 -31.71 -3.59
CA ALA A 128 -18.88 -32.00 -3.95
C ALA A 128 -19.86 -30.97 -3.36
N LEU A 129 -19.68 -30.60 -2.09
CA LEU A 129 -20.48 -29.55 -1.45
C LEU A 129 -20.24 -28.19 -2.12
N ALA A 130 -18.99 -27.88 -2.48
CA ALA A 130 -18.62 -26.65 -3.19
C ALA A 130 -19.32 -26.55 -4.55
N MET A 131 -19.43 -27.65 -5.31
CA MET A 131 -20.17 -27.67 -6.58
C MET A 131 -21.66 -27.31 -6.38
N VAL A 132 -22.30 -27.86 -5.34
CA VAL A 132 -23.70 -27.55 -5.03
C VAL A 132 -23.87 -26.10 -4.58
N LEU A 133 -22.96 -25.61 -3.72
CA LEU A 133 -23.03 -24.26 -3.17
C LEU A 133 -22.62 -23.17 -4.18
N LEU A 134 -21.92 -23.53 -5.27
CA LEU A 134 -21.44 -22.56 -6.26
C LEU A 134 -22.60 -21.82 -6.94
N LEU A 135 -23.71 -22.52 -7.28
CA LEU A 135 -24.87 -21.88 -7.89
C LEU A 135 -25.54 -20.84 -6.96
N PRO A 136 -25.99 -21.20 -5.74
CA PRO A 136 -26.59 -20.20 -4.83
C PRO A 136 -25.63 -19.09 -4.44
N ALA A 137 -24.33 -19.37 -4.29
CA ALA A 137 -23.31 -18.34 -4.03
C ALA A 137 -23.18 -17.38 -5.22
N SER A 138 -23.19 -17.88 -6.46
CA SER A 138 -23.15 -17.03 -7.66
C SER A 138 -24.42 -16.20 -7.82
N LEU A 139 -25.60 -16.76 -7.50
CA LEU A 139 -26.86 -16.01 -7.53
C LEU A 139 -26.85 -14.88 -6.47
N THR A 140 -26.38 -15.18 -5.26
CA THR A 140 -26.24 -14.14 -4.22
C THR A 140 -25.21 -13.07 -4.57
N LEU A 141 -24.13 -13.43 -5.28
CA LEU A 141 -23.16 -12.49 -5.83
C LEU A 141 -23.81 -11.56 -6.87
N LEU A 142 -24.60 -12.11 -7.81
CA LEU A 142 -25.15 -11.38 -8.95
C LEU A 142 -26.40 -10.58 -8.60
N LEU A 143 -27.29 -11.13 -7.79
CA LEU A 143 -28.60 -10.54 -7.47
C LEU A 143 -28.64 -9.84 -6.12
N GLY A 144 -27.70 -10.17 -5.23
CA GLY A 144 -27.60 -9.58 -3.89
C GLY A 144 -27.12 -8.13 -3.91
N ARG A 145 -27.33 -7.43 -2.79
CA ARG A 145 -26.86 -6.06 -2.60
C ARG A 145 -26.06 -5.95 -1.29
N GLY A 146 -25.09 -5.04 -1.28
CA GLY A 146 -24.32 -4.70 -0.07
C GLY A 146 -23.60 -5.91 0.54
N GLY A 147 -23.88 -6.22 1.82
CA GLY A 147 -23.25 -7.32 2.56
C GLY A 147 -23.56 -8.71 2.00
N VAL A 148 -24.77 -8.93 1.49
CA VAL A 148 -25.20 -10.23 0.93
C VAL A 148 -24.42 -10.55 -0.35
N ALA A 149 -24.26 -9.59 -1.27
CA ALA A 149 -23.46 -9.78 -2.48
C ALA A 149 -21.98 -10.06 -2.16
N ARG A 150 -21.44 -9.40 -1.12
CA ARG A 150 -20.06 -9.64 -0.65
C ARG A 150 -19.91 -11.04 -0.07
N ALA A 151 -20.83 -11.49 0.77
CA ALA A 151 -20.83 -12.85 1.31
C ALA A 151 -20.92 -13.88 0.17
N GLY A 152 -21.83 -13.67 -0.79
CA GLY A 152 -21.94 -14.51 -1.98
C GLY A 152 -20.62 -14.60 -2.76
N ARG A 153 -19.91 -13.47 -2.90
CA ARG A 153 -18.60 -13.43 -3.58
C ARG A 153 -17.53 -14.22 -2.82
N VAL A 154 -17.46 -14.11 -1.48
CA VAL A 154 -16.52 -14.90 -0.67
C VAL A 154 -16.80 -16.39 -0.81
N VAL A 155 -18.07 -16.81 -0.69
CA VAL A 155 -18.46 -18.22 -0.80
C VAL A 155 -18.24 -18.75 -2.23
N ALA A 156 -18.58 -17.98 -3.26
CA ALA A 156 -18.34 -18.38 -4.65
C ALA A 156 -16.84 -18.54 -4.94
N GLY A 157 -16.00 -17.61 -4.47
CA GLY A 157 -14.54 -17.72 -4.59
C GLY A 157 -13.98 -18.95 -3.86
N LEU A 158 -14.46 -19.26 -2.66
CA LEU A 158 -14.10 -20.47 -1.92
C LEU A 158 -14.54 -21.74 -2.64
N CYS A 159 -15.76 -21.77 -3.17
CA CYS A 159 -16.24 -22.92 -3.97
C CYS A 159 -15.38 -23.13 -5.22
N LEU A 160 -15.07 -22.07 -5.96
CA LEU A 160 -14.18 -22.16 -7.13
C LEU A 160 -12.80 -22.70 -6.75
N LEU A 161 -12.25 -22.27 -5.62
CA LEU A 161 -10.97 -22.74 -5.09
C LEU A 161 -10.99 -24.24 -4.78
N LEU A 162 -12.05 -24.73 -4.13
CA LEU A 162 -12.18 -26.16 -3.78
C LEU A 162 -12.39 -27.03 -5.02
N VAL A 163 -13.23 -26.59 -5.96
CA VAL A 163 -13.42 -27.28 -7.26
C VAL A 163 -12.12 -27.29 -8.08
N ALA A 164 -11.38 -26.17 -8.08
CA ALA A 164 -10.10 -26.08 -8.74
C ALA A 164 -9.07 -27.05 -8.15
N LEU A 165 -9.06 -27.17 -6.80
CA LEU A 165 -8.18 -28.09 -6.10
C LEU A 165 -8.48 -29.56 -6.50
N ALA A 166 -9.76 -29.96 -6.54
CA ALA A 166 -10.17 -31.28 -7.02
C ALA A 166 -9.74 -31.54 -8.47
N LEU A 167 -9.85 -30.53 -9.34
CA LEU A 167 -9.36 -30.62 -10.72
C LEU A 167 -7.84 -30.76 -10.79
N MET A 168 -7.08 -30.04 -9.94
CA MET A 168 -5.64 -30.19 -9.83
C MET A 168 -5.24 -31.57 -9.32
N GLN A 169 -5.95 -32.12 -8.31
CA GLN A 169 -5.71 -33.47 -7.78
C GLN A 169 -5.94 -34.53 -8.87
N ALA A 170 -7.04 -34.45 -9.61
CA ALA A 170 -7.32 -35.34 -10.72
C ALA A 170 -6.24 -35.26 -11.81
N GLY A 171 -5.80 -34.06 -12.18
CA GLY A 171 -4.70 -33.89 -13.14
C GLY A 171 -3.35 -34.40 -12.65
N ALA A 172 -3.04 -34.25 -11.34
CA ALA A 172 -1.78 -34.69 -10.76
C ALA A 172 -1.70 -36.21 -10.60
N ALA A 173 -2.81 -36.88 -10.26
CA ALA A 173 -2.83 -38.33 -10.06
C ALA A 173 -2.28 -39.12 -11.25
N ASP A 174 -2.58 -38.67 -12.46
CA ASP A 174 -2.15 -39.34 -13.69
C ASP A 174 -0.75 -38.89 -14.19
N LEU A 175 -0.22 -37.80 -13.63
CA LEU A 175 1.14 -37.34 -13.92
C LEU A 175 2.21 -38.23 -13.23
N THR A 176 1.85 -39.00 -12.22
CA THR A 176 2.78 -39.87 -11.49
C THR A 176 3.44 -40.95 -12.37
N GLY A 177 2.90 -41.23 -13.56
CA GLY A 177 3.52 -42.14 -14.54
C GLY A 177 4.82 -41.59 -15.16
N TRP A 178 5.04 -40.29 -15.19
CA TRP A 178 6.22 -39.67 -15.77
C TRP A 178 6.88 -38.58 -14.92
N LEU A 179 6.16 -37.96 -13.97
CA LEU A 179 6.71 -37.07 -12.94
C LEU A 179 6.85 -37.86 -11.64
N THR A 180 7.98 -38.53 -11.47
CA THR A 180 8.27 -39.28 -10.23
C THR A 180 9.34 -38.57 -9.42
N PRO A 181 9.36 -38.78 -8.09
CA PRO A 181 10.36 -38.16 -7.21
C PRO A 181 11.82 -38.45 -7.64
N GLU A 182 12.06 -39.61 -8.28
CA GLU A 182 13.39 -40.03 -8.72
C GLU A 182 13.88 -39.25 -9.95
N ARG A 183 12.99 -38.69 -10.74
CA ARG A 183 13.32 -37.85 -11.91
C ARG A 183 13.58 -36.39 -11.52
N LEU A 184 13.17 -36.01 -10.33
CA LEU A 184 13.41 -34.69 -9.79
C LEU A 184 14.74 -34.66 -9.04
N PRO A 185 15.35 -33.45 -8.88
CA PRO A 185 16.58 -33.34 -8.06
C PRO A 185 16.38 -33.93 -6.67
N GLY A 186 17.34 -34.75 -6.23
CA GLY A 186 17.31 -35.43 -4.93
C GLY A 186 17.67 -34.49 -3.77
N ALA A 187 17.84 -35.11 -2.57
CA ALA A 187 18.18 -34.41 -1.32
C ALA A 187 19.65 -33.93 -1.23
N SER A 188 20.41 -33.96 -2.31
CA SER A 188 21.73 -33.33 -2.36
C SER A 188 21.61 -31.80 -2.24
N LEU A 189 22.67 -31.15 -1.78
CA LEU A 189 22.71 -29.68 -1.64
C LEU A 189 22.28 -28.97 -2.96
N GLY A 190 22.91 -29.37 -4.07
CA GLY A 190 22.60 -28.82 -5.39
C GLY A 190 21.17 -29.12 -5.84
N GLY A 191 20.67 -30.34 -5.55
CA GLY A 191 19.29 -30.74 -5.87
C GLY A 191 18.26 -29.93 -5.11
N MET A 192 18.44 -29.73 -3.82
CA MET A 192 17.54 -28.92 -3.00
C MET A 192 17.58 -27.43 -3.37
N LEU A 193 18.76 -26.88 -3.75
CA LEU A 193 18.88 -25.53 -4.26
C LEU A 193 18.15 -25.37 -5.60
N ALA A 194 18.23 -26.35 -6.49
CA ALA A 194 17.49 -26.35 -7.76
C ALA A 194 15.98 -26.37 -7.52
N LEU A 195 15.51 -27.19 -6.57
CA LEU A 195 14.08 -27.23 -6.19
C LEU A 195 13.62 -25.93 -5.54
N ALA A 196 14.45 -25.31 -4.69
CA ALA A 196 14.14 -23.98 -4.15
C ALA A 196 14.10 -22.93 -5.27
N GLY A 197 15.02 -22.98 -6.24
CA GLY A 197 14.98 -22.15 -7.44
C GLY A 197 13.70 -22.35 -8.26
N LEU A 198 13.24 -23.59 -8.40
CA LEU A 198 11.96 -23.91 -9.04
C LEU A 198 10.77 -23.30 -8.28
N GLY A 199 10.74 -23.46 -6.95
CA GLY A 199 9.69 -22.87 -6.11
C GLY A 199 9.63 -21.34 -6.21
N LEU A 200 10.80 -20.67 -6.22
CA LEU A 200 10.92 -19.24 -6.49
C LEU A 200 10.33 -18.89 -7.86
N ALA A 201 10.77 -19.58 -8.93
CA ALA A 201 10.33 -19.31 -10.29
C ALA A 201 8.82 -19.50 -10.47
N VAL A 202 8.25 -20.59 -9.95
CA VAL A 202 6.82 -20.87 -9.99
C VAL A 202 6.03 -19.77 -9.28
N THR A 203 6.49 -19.34 -8.10
CA THR A 203 5.79 -18.29 -7.34
C THR A 203 5.84 -16.94 -8.05
N VAL A 204 6.98 -16.57 -8.66
CA VAL A 204 7.11 -15.34 -9.45
C VAL A 204 6.21 -15.39 -10.69
N LEU A 205 6.14 -16.54 -11.37
CA LEU A 205 5.31 -16.73 -12.56
C LEU A 205 3.81 -16.64 -12.22
N MET A 206 3.39 -17.34 -11.17
CA MET A 206 2.00 -17.35 -10.72
C MET A 206 1.59 -16.07 -9.98
N GLN A 207 2.56 -15.29 -9.49
CA GLN A 207 2.37 -14.12 -8.61
C GLN A 207 1.51 -14.43 -7.37
N SER A 208 1.45 -15.70 -6.99
CA SER A 208 0.61 -16.22 -5.91
C SER A 208 1.32 -17.35 -5.17
N SER A 209 1.80 -17.07 -3.97
CA SER A 209 2.36 -18.12 -3.09
C SER A 209 1.31 -19.12 -2.62
N SER A 210 0.05 -18.67 -2.49
CA SER A 210 -1.06 -19.55 -2.10
C SER A 210 -1.34 -20.61 -3.16
N ALA A 211 -1.34 -20.21 -4.45
CA ALA A 211 -1.52 -21.14 -5.56
C ALA A 211 -0.31 -22.07 -5.72
N ALA A 212 0.90 -21.54 -5.56
CA ALA A 212 2.13 -22.37 -5.58
C ALA A 212 2.14 -23.37 -4.42
N MET A 213 1.67 -22.98 -3.22
CA MET A 213 1.52 -23.88 -2.07
C MET A 213 0.45 -24.96 -2.35
N ALA A 214 -0.69 -24.60 -2.93
CA ALA A 214 -1.71 -25.59 -3.31
C ALA A 214 -1.18 -26.60 -4.31
N LEU A 215 -0.41 -26.15 -5.31
CA LEU A 215 0.28 -27.04 -6.25
C LEU A 215 1.28 -27.96 -5.54
N ALA A 216 2.09 -27.45 -4.62
CA ALA A 216 3.04 -28.25 -3.86
C ALA A 216 2.33 -29.31 -3.00
N LEU A 217 1.19 -28.97 -2.36
CA LEU A 217 0.36 -29.91 -1.60
C LEU A 217 -0.24 -30.99 -2.50
N VAL A 218 -0.76 -30.62 -3.67
CA VAL A 218 -1.32 -31.58 -4.64
C VAL A 218 -0.26 -32.54 -5.16
N LEU A 219 0.93 -32.05 -5.50
CA LEU A 219 2.02 -32.90 -5.98
C LEU A 219 2.62 -33.78 -4.86
N LEU A 220 2.59 -33.33 -3.61
CA LEU A 220 2.96 -34.13 -2.46
C LEU A 220 1.93 -35.25 -2.20
N ASP A 221 0.64 -34.91 -2.24
CA ASP A 221 -0.48 -35.85 -2.02
C ASP A 221 -0.52 -36.95 -3.10
N SER A 222 -0.31 -36.58 -4.36
CA SER A 222 -0.25 -37.54 -5.46
C SER A 222 1.00 -38.44 -5.45
N GLY A 223 1.99 -38.15 -4.61
CA GLY A 223 3.26 -38.87 -4.57
C GLY A 223 4.28 -38.45 -5.64
N ALA A 224 3.98 -37.40 -6.43
CA ALA A 224 4.91 -36.83 -7.42
C ALA A 224 6.11 -36.11 -6.78
N LEU A 225 5.99 -35.73 -5.51
CA LEU A 225 7.06 -35.13 -4.69
C LEU A 225 7.25 -35.90 -3.39
N THR A 226 8.49 -36.06 -2.95
CA THR A 226 8.78 -36.41 -1.55
C THR A 226 8.57 -35.20 -0.66
N LEU A 227 8.37 -35.41 0.64
CA LEU A 227 8.26 -34.35 1.64
C LEU A 227 9.45 -33.38 1.60
N ILE A 228 10.68 -33.89 1.46
CA ILE A 228 11.90 -33.06 1.44
C ILE A 228 11.95 -32.20 0.17
N GLN A 229 11.56 -32.74 -0.98
CA GLN A 229 11.45 -31.97 -2.22
C GLN A 229 10.41 -30.87 -2.10
N ALA A 230 9.23 -31.17 -1.54
CA ALA A 230 8.19 -30.18 -1.29
C ALA A 230 8.65 -29.08 -0.32
N VAL A 231 9.37 -29.42 0.76
CA VAL A 231 9.93 -28.43 1.70
C VAL A 231 10.94 -27.53 1.00
N ALA A 232 11.83 -28.07 0.15
CA ALA A 232 12.80 -27.27 -0.60
C ALA A 232 12.10 -26.28 -1.55
N ILE A 233 11.07 -26.73 -2.27
CA ILE A 233 10.23 -25.87 -3.15
C ILE A 233 9.59 -24.77 -2.32
N VAL A 234 8.98 -25.07 -1.17
CA VAL A 234 8.32 -24.10 -0.29
C VAL A 234 9.29 -23.06 0.27
N LEU A 235 10.53 -23.44 0.59
CA LEU A 235 11.55 -22.48 1.00
C LEU A 235 11.84 -21.44 -0.11
N GLY A 236 11.92 -21.90 -1.36
CA GLY A 236 12.13 -21.01 -2.50
C GLY A 236 10.90 -20.12 -2.79
N MET A 237 9.69 -20.65 -2.61
CA MET A 237 8.43 -19.91 -2.76
C MET A 237 8.39 -18.68 -1.86
N ASN A 238 8.88 -18.75 -0.63
CA ASN A 238 8.93 -17.61 0.29
C ASN A 238 9.72 -16.44 -0.30
N ILE A 239 10.84 -16.70 -0.98
CA ILE A 239 11.61 -15.67 -1.67
C ILE A 239 10.79 -15.10 -2.84
N GLY A 240 10.12 -15.94 -3.62
CA GLY A 240 9.30 -15.54 -4.78
C GLY A 240 8.18 -14.56 -4.42
N THR A 241 7.61 -14.67 -3.19
CA THR A 241 6.55 -13.76 -2.72
C THR A 241 6.96 -12.29 -2.66
N THR A 242 8.25 -12.02 -2.56
CA THR A 242 8.78 -10.65 -2.43
C THR A 242 8.73 -9.86 -3.73
N PHE A 243 8.63 -10.54 -4.87
CA PHE A 243 8.64 -9.93 -6.19
C PHE A 243 7.48 -8.94 -6.40
N THR A 244 6.29 -9.26 -5.89
CA THR A 244 5.12 -8.36 -5.96
C THR A 244 5.34 -7.05 -5.20
N ALA A 245 6.02 -7.09 -4.04
CA ALA A 245 6.36 -5.91 -3.27
C ALA A 245 7.42 -5.04 -3.99
N ILE A 246 8.39 -5.68 -4.65
CA ILE A 246 9.41 -4.99 -5.44
C ILE A 246 8.74 -4.25 -6.61
N LEU A 247 7.87 -4.93 -7.38
CA LEU A 247 7.12 -4.30 -8.47
C LEU A 247 6.28 -3.11 -8.00
N ALA A 248 5.58 -3.26 -6.86
CA ALA A 248 4.77 -2.19 -6.28
C ALA A 248 5.60 -0.99 -5.80
N SER A 249 6.90 -1.14 -5.56
CA SER A 249 7.80 -0.08 -5.11
C SER A 249 8.50 0.67 -6.25
N VAL A 250 8.39 0.19 -7.50
CA VAL A 250 9.01 0.82 -8.67
C VAL A 250 8.40 2.21 -8.88
N GLY A 251 9.25 3.21 -8.98
CA GLY A 251 8.82 4.62 -9.06
C GLY A 251 8.29 5.21 -7.75
N GLY A 252 8.32 4.44 -6.65
CA GLY A 252 7.93 4.89 -5.32
C GLY A 252 8.98 5.71 -4.59
N SER A 253 8.58 6.30 -3.45
CA SER A 253 9.47 7.03 -2.55
C SER A 253 10.56 6.12 -1.95
N GLY A 254 11.63 6.71 -1.41
CA GLY A 254 12.70 5.97 -0.75
C GLY A 254 12.18 5.01 0.34
N PRO A 255 11.31 5.45 1.28
CA PRO A 255 10.70 4.56 2.26
C PRO A 255 9.91 3.40 1.65
N MET A 256 9.24 3.60 0.53
CA MET A 256 8.54 2.51 -0.19
C MET A 256 9.54 1.47 -0.71
N ARG A 257 10.62 1.91 -1.35
CA ARG A 257 11.69 1.02 -1.84
C ARG A 257 12.42 0.31 -0.71
N GLN A 258 12.70 1.01 0.39
CA GLN A 258 13.27 0.40 1.61
C GLN A 258 12.37 -0.72 2.15
N THR A 259 11.06 -0.52 2.17
CA THR A 259 10.08 -1.49 2.67
C THR A 259 10.01 -2.74 1.78
N ALA A 260 10.05 -2.58 0.46
CA ALA A 260 10.08 -3.70 -0.48
C ALA A 260 11.41 -4.49 -0.38
N LEU A 261 12.54 -3.78 -0.29
CA LEU A 261 13.86 -4.39 -0.08
C LEU A 261 13.93 -5.13 1.26
N ALA A 262 13.30 -4.57 2.30
CA ALA A 262 13.21 -5.23 3.61
C ALA A 262 12.53 -6.60 3.53
N ASN A 263 11.43 -6.71 2.80
CA ASN A 263 10.74 -7.97 2.60
C ASN A 263 11.62 -9.00 1.88
N LEU A 264 12.34 -8.56 0.84
CA LEU A 264 13.30 -9.43 0.14
C LEU A 264 14.41 -9.91 1.06
N LEU A 265 15.08 -9.02 1.78
CA LEU A 265 16.20 -9.36 2.66
C LEU A 265 15.76 -10.20 3.86
N PHE A 266 14.55 -9.99 4.37
CA PHE A 266 13.96 -10.85 5.40
C PHE A 266 13.80 -12.28 4.90
N ASN A 267 13.21 -12.49 3.71
CA ASN A 267 13.01 -13.83 3.15
C ASN A 267 14.33 -14.49 2.74
N LEU A 268 15.29 -13.75 2.17
CA LEU A 268 16.63 -14.25 1.87
C LEU A 268 17.40 -14.63 3.14
N GLY A 269 17.36 -13.79 4.18
CA GLY A 269 18.02 -14.08 5.44
C GLY A 269 17.38 -15.27 6.16
N THR A 270 16.05 -15.37 6.13
CA THR A 270 15.33 -16.54 6.65
C THR A 270 15.72 -17.81 5.88
N PHE A 271 15.78 -17.74 4.55
CA PHE A 271 16.22 -18.84 3.71
C PHE A 271 17.66 -19.27 4.02
N ALA A 272 18.58 -18.30 4.16
CA ALA A 272 19.98 -18.56 4.44
C ALA A 272 20.20 -19.34 5.76
N VAL A 273 19.31 -19.17 6.74
CA VAL A 273 19.35 -19.90 8.01
C VAL A 273 18.53 -21.20 7.94
N ALA A 274 17.31 -21.13 7.38
CA ALA A 274 16.41 -22.29 7.36
C ALA A 274 16.88 -23.38 6.39
N PHE A 275 17.43 -23.02 5.24
CA PHE A 275 17.85 -23.98 4.21
C PHE A 275 18.93 -24.94 4.71
N PRO A 276 20.05 -24.52 5.32
CA PRO A 276 21.02 -25.44 5.91
C PRO A 276 20.43 -26.34 7.00
N LEU A 277 19.55 -25.80 7.84
CA LEU A 277 18.88 -26.57 8.89
C LEU A 277 18.00 -27.68 8.30
N VAL A 278 17.25 -27.37 7.26
CA VAL A 278 16.40 -28.34 6.54
C VAL A 278 17.26 -29.37 5.81
N TRP A 279 18.31 -28.94 5.14
CA TRP A 279 19.21 -29.84 4.41
C TRP A 279 19.91 -30.82 5.35
N LEU A 280 20.49 -30.35 6.46
CA LEU A 280 21.13 -31.17 7.47
C LEU A 280 20.12 -32.07 8.22
N GLY A 281 18.91 -31.57 8.44
CA GLY A 281 17.82 -32.26 9.10
C GLY A 281 16.97 -33.13 8.17
N ALA A 282 17.31 -33.27 6.88
CA ALA A 282 16.46 -33.94 5.89
C ALA A 282 16.05 -35.37 6.29
N GLY A 283 16.95 -36.14 6.86
CA GLY A 283 16.65 -37.48 7.35
C GLY A 283 15.68 -37.51 8.53
N LEU A 284 15.78 -36.53 9.44
CA LEU A 284 14.85 -36.39 10.57
C LEU A 284 13.46 -35.98 10.09
N ILE A 285 13.39 -35.04 9.15
CA ILE A 285 12.12 -34.55 8.56
C ILE A 285 11.43 -35.68 7.80
N ALA A 286 12.19 -36.46 6.99
CA ALA A 286 11.64 -37.61 6.28
C ALA A 286 11.15 -38.70 7.26
N GLY A 287 11.90 -39.01 8.32
CA GLY A 287 11.50 -39.95 9.36
C GLY A 287 10.25 -39.48 10.15
N PHE A 288 10.13 -38.18 10.38
CA PHE A 288 8.94 -37.59 11.01
C PHE A 288 7.72 -37.64 10.06
N GLY A 289 7.91 -37.34 8.78
CA GLY A 289 6.89 -37.44 7.75
C GLY A 289 6.39 -38.87 7.50
N ALA A 290 7.21 -39.87 7.71
CA ALA A 290 6.79 -41.28 7.63
C ALA A 290 5.86 -41.71 8.77
N ARG A 291 5.88 -40.99 9.91
CA ARG A 291 5.04 -41.27 11.10
C ARG A 291 3.82 -40.37 11.20
N HIS A 292 3.80 -39.27 10.50
CA HIS A 292 2.76 -38.25 10.53
C HIS A 292 2.31 -37.90 9.10
N ASP A 293 1.15 -37.29 8.97
CA ASP A 293 0.64 -36.78 7.71
C ASP A 293 1.64 -35.79 7.07
N ALA A 294 2.17 -36.15 5.89
CA ALA A 294 3.23 -35.40 5.19
C ALA A 294 2.81 -33.95 4.86
N MET A 295 1.54 -33.72 4.53
CA MET A 295 1.01 -32.36 4.27
C MET A 295 1.02 -31.52 5.56
N THR A 296 0.60 -32.11 6.68
CA THR A 296 0.65 -31.43 7.99
C THR A 296 2.10 -31.07 8.36
N VAL A 297 3.06 -31.97 8.12
CA VAL A 297 4.46 -31.70 8.37
C VAL A 297 4.99 -30.59 7.46
N LEU A 298 4.65 -30.59 6.17
CA LEU A 298 5.04 -29.53 5.23
C LEU A 298 4.53 -28.16 5.69
N LEU A 299 3.26 -28.07 6.09
CA LEU A 299 2.64 -26.82 6.56
C LEU A 299 3.22 -26.36 7.90
N ALA A 300 3.49 -27.29 8.81
CA ALA A 300 4.17 -26.98 10.07
C ALA A 300 5.59 -26.45 9.82
N MET A 301 6.33 -27.06 8.89
CA MET A 301 7.64 -26.56 8.46
C MET A 301 7.55 -25.18 7.84
N HIS A 302 6.58 -24.93 6.94
CA HIS A 302 6.37 -23.61 6.35
C HIS A 302 6.08 -22.55 7.41
N THR A 303 5.19 -22.85 8.36
CA THR A 303 4.87 -21.96 9.47
C THR A 303 6.08 -21.75 10.38
N GLY A 304 6.78 -22.83 10.74
CA GLY A 304 7.97 -22.80 11.59
C GLY A 304 9.11 -21.97 10.99
N VAL A 305 9.36 -22.08 9.68
CA VAL A 305 10.37 -21.27 8.97
C VAL A 305 10.03 -19.79 9.01
N ASN A 306 8.76 -19.42 8.78
CA ASN A 306 8.35 -18.01 8.88
C ASN A 306 8.44 -17.48 10.32
N MET A 307 8.10 -18.30 11.32
CA MET A 307 8.28 -17.94 12.74
C MET A 307 9.77 -17.81 13.10
N LEU A 308 10.64 -18.67 12.57
CA LEU A 308 12.08 -18.57 12.73
C LEU A 308 12.61 -17.24 12.16
N GLY A 309 12.16 -16.86 10.95
CA GLY A 309 12.50 -15.58 10.35
C GLY A 309 12.09 -14.40 11.25
N VAL A 310 10.88 -14.43 11.79
CA VAL A 310 10.43 -13.39 12.73
C VAL A 310 11.29 -13.37 13.99
N ALA A 311 11.60 -14.52 14.57
CA ALA A 311 12.46 -14.60 15.76
C ALA A 311 13.87 -14.04 15.51
N LEU A 312 14.42 -14.23 14.32
CA LEU A 312 15.74 -13.72 13.93
C LEU A 312 15.74 -12.19 13.73
N PHE A 313 14.75 -11.65 13.04
CA PHE A 313 14.76 -10.26 12.61
C PHE A 313 14.07 -9.30 13.59
N LEU A 314 13.08 -9.76 14.36
CA LEU A 314 12.28 -8.90 15.25
C LEU A 314 13.14 -8.20 16.31
N PRO A 315 14.09 -8.86 17.00
CA PRO A 315 14.92 -8.18 18.01
C PRO A 315 15.82 -7.08 17.43
N GLY A 316 16.22 -7.25 16.15
CA GLY A 316 17.10 -6.34 15.42
C GLY A 316 16.40 -5.31 14.54
N THR A 317 15.08 -5.14 14.63
CA THR A 317 14.28 -4.32 13.68
C THR A 317 14.79 -2.89 13.51
N ALA A 318 15.21 -2.23 14.59
CA ALA A 318 15.74 -0.86 14.52
C ALA A 318 17.08 -0.79 13.76
N ARG A 319 17.98 -1.77 14.02
CA ARG A 319 19.28 -1.86 13.32
C ARG A 319 19.05 -2.21 11.85
N PHE A 320 18.12 -3.12 11.57
CA PHE A 320 17.74 -3.49 10.21
C PHE A 320 17.14 -2.32 9.43
N ALA A 321 16.26 -1.53 10.05
CA ALA A 321 15.74 -0.29 9.46
C ALA A 321 16.87 0.71 9.13
N GLY A 322 17.84 0.90 10.04
CA GLY A 322 19.01 1.73 9.81
C GLY A 322 19.91 1.23 8.67
N PHE A 323 20.07 -0.08 8.54
CA PHE A 323 20.79 -0.71 7.43
C PHE A 323 20.09 -0.45 6.09
N LEU A 324 18.78 -0.62 6.02
CA LEU A 324 17.97 -0.35 4.82
C LEU A 324 18.07 1.12 4.39
N ALA A 325 18.06 2.05 5.36
CA ALA A 325 18.21 3.48 5.08
C ALA A 325 19.58 3.83 4.46
N ARG A 326 20.63 3.04 4.76
CA ARG A 326 21.95 3.19 4.14
C ARG A 326 22.00 2.58 2.74
N LEU A 327 21.33 1.44 2.52
CA LEU A 327 21.29 0.76 1.20
C LEU A 327 20.45 1.55 0.19
N VAL A 328 19.35 2.11 0.62
CA VAL A 328 18.45 2.91 -0.19
C VAL A 328 18.29 4.27 0.47
N PRO A 329 19.30 5.15 0.34
CA PRO A 329 19.20 6.48 0.91
C PRO A 329 18.04 7.23 0.26
N ASN A 330 17.26 7.96 1.07
CA ASN A 330 16.40 8.98 0.53
C ASN A 330 17.31 10.04 -0.08
N PRO A 331 17.18 10.39 -1.37
CA PRO A 331 17.83 11.57 -1.86
C PRO A 331 17.37 12.73 -0.97
N LYS A 332 18.27 13.36 -0.24
CA LYS A 332 17.99 14.63 0.40
C LYS A 332 17.67 15.57 -0.75
N GLU A 333 16.43 16.00 -0.87
CA GLU A 333 16.13 17.14 -1.72
C GLU A 333 17.06 18.28 -1.27
N PRO A 334 17.66 19.03 -2.18
CA PRO A 334 18.43 20.20 -1.77
C PRO A 334 17.52 21.05 -0.88
N PRO A 335 18.07 21.66 0.20
CA PRO A 335 17.28 22.48 1.11
C PRO A 335 16.54 23.54 0.29
N LEU A 336 15.23 23.67 0.50
CA LEU A 336 14.40 24.63 -0.22
C LEU A 336 14.86 26.05 0.01
N VAL A 337 15.48 26.30 1.16
CA VAL A 337 16.00 27.58 1.62
C VAL A 337 17.33 27.33 2.32
N THR A 338 18.29 28.21 2.11
CA THR A 338 19.56 28.27 2.85
C THR A 338 19.77 29.70 3.27
N LEU A 339 19.72 29.98 4.57
CA LEU A 339 19.90 31.33 5.14
C LEU A 339 21.28 31.45 5.77
N ASP A 340 22.12 32.29 5.15
CA ASP A 340 23.45 32.56 5.69
C ASP A 340 23.37 33.46 6.92
N ARG A 341 23.84 32.95 8.06
CA ARG A 341 23.90 33.70 9.31
C ARG A 341 24.81 34.95 9.24
N GLY A 342 25.70 35.01 8.25
CA GLY A 342 26.51 36.20 7.95
C GLY A 342 25.66 37.42 7.61
N MET A 343 24.50 37.22 6.97
CA MET A 343 23.53 38.27 6.63
C MET A 343 22.90 38.95 7.85
N LEU A 344 22.91 38.32 9.01
CA LEU A 344 22.38 38.92 10.26
C LEU A 344 23.16 40.14 10.74
N ARG A 345 24.36 40.43 10.15
CA ARG A 345 25.13 41.62 10.43
C ARG A 345 24.52 42.88 9.83
N ASP A 346 23.73 42.75 8.77
CA ASP A 346 22.99 43.83 8.12
C ASP A 346 21.48 43.49 8.18
N SER A 347 20.71 44.31 8.88
CA SER A 347 19.28 44.11 9.06
C SER A 347 18.48 44.16 7.77
N GLU A 348 18.88 44.97 6.77
CA GLU A 348 18.18 45.04 5.49
C GLU A 348 18.46 43.80 4.66
N ALA A 349 19.71 43.35 4.59
CA ALA A 349 20.08 42.10 3.94
C ALA A 349 19.40 40.90 4.58
N ALA A 350 19.30 40.87 5.90
CA ALA A 350 18.60 39.81 6.64
C ALA A 350 17.11 39.77 6.34
N LEU A 351 16.43 40.93 6.26
CA LEU A 351 15.02 41.01 5.91
C LEU A 351 14.74 40.59 4.46
N VAL A 352 15.60 40.97 3.50
CA VAL A 352 15.52 40.53 2.09
C VAL A 352 15.71 39.01 1.99
N ALA A 353 16.69 38.44 2.68
CA ALA A 353 16.93 37.00 2.71
C ALA A 353 15.74 36.24 3.31
N ALA A 354 15.19 36.73 4.43
CA ALA A 354 14.02 36.14 5.06
C ALA A 354 12.78 36.21 4.16
N GLN A 355 12.56 37.33 3.44
CA GLN A 355 11.47 37.46 2.48
C GLN A 355 11.63 36.49 1.31
N THR A 356 12.83 36.36 0.76
CA THR A 356 13.10 35.42 -0.32
C THR A 356 12.83 33.98 0.10
N ALA A 357 13.21 33.62 1.32
CA ALA A 357 12.95 32.32 1.92
C ALA A 357 11.44 32.08 2.11
N ALA A 358 10.71 33.05 2.67
CA ALA A 358 9.26 32.96 2.84
C ALA A 358 8.53 32.83 1.51
N ASP A 359 8.99 33.52 0.46
CA ASP A 359 8.43 33.45 -0.89
C ASP A 359 8.67 32.07 -1.52
N ALA A 360 9.84 31.47 -1.34
CA ALA A 360 10.14 30.12 -1.82
C ALA A 360 9.25 29.06 -1.15
N ILE A 361 9.05 29.17 0.16
CA ILE A 361 8.14 28.27 0.90
C ILE A 361 6.70 28.44 0.41
N ALA A 362 6.22 29.69 0.24
CA ALA A 362 4.89 29.98 -0.28
C ALA A 362 4.69 29.40 -1.68
N ALA A 363 5.64 29.60 -2.58
CA ALA A 363 5.61 29.09 -3.96
C ALA A 363 5.46 27.55 -3.98
N ARG A 364 6.25 26.84 -3.15
CA ARG A 364 6.20 25.37 -3.05
C ARG A 364 4.86 24.87 -2.52
N LEU A 365 4.33 25.51 -1.46
CA LEU A 365 3.03 25.16 -0.88
C LEU A 365 1.87 25.44 -1.86
N PHE A 366 1.89 26.60 -2.53
CA PHE A 366 0.89 26.97 -3.51
C PHE A 366 0.89 26.03 -4.72
N ALA A 367 2.07 25.65 -5.23
CA ALA A 367 2.19 24.70 -6.33
C ALA A 367 1.63 23.32 -5.95
N ALA A 368 1.98 22.81 -4.77
CA ALA A 368 1.52 21.50 -4.30
C ALA A 368 0.00 21.45 -4.06
N LEU A 369 -0.56 22.47 -3.38
CA LEU A 369 -2.01 22.58 -3.17
C LEU A 369 -2.74 22.80 -4.49
N GLY A 370 -2.18 23.61 -5.38
CA GLY A 370 -2.74 23.88 -6.69
C GLY A 370 -2.82 22.65 -7.58
N ALA A 371 -1.80 21.77 -7.53
CA ALA A 371 -1.80 20.49 -8.24
C ALA A 371 -2.81 19.50 -7.64
N ALA A 372 -2.95 19.47 -6.31
CA ALA A 372 -3.91 18.61 -5.62
C ALA A 372 -5.38 19.03 -5.87
N LEU A 373 -5.63 20.31 -6.15
CA LEU A 373 -6.93 20.87 -6.48
C LEU A 373 -7.16 21.01 -8.00
N ASP A 374 -6.63 20.09 -8.80
CA ASP A 374 -6.81 20.06 -10.25
C ASP A 374 -7.93 19.10 -10.67
N ALA A 375 -8.38 19.22 -11.91
CA ALA A 375 -9.32 18.28 -12.54
C ALA A 375 -8.77 16.84 -12.60
N ARG A 376 -7.46 16.69 -12.72
CA ARG A 376 -6.69 15.46 -12.55
C ARG A 376 -5.73 15.66 -11.38
N PRO A 377 -6.17 15.37 -10.13
CA PRO A 377 -5.37 15.69 -8.95
C PRO A 377 -4.01 14.98 -8.95
N ASP A 378 -2.93 15.74 -8.75
CA ASP A 378 -1.59 15.19 -8.50
C ASP A 378 -1.21 15.44 -7.03
N TYR A 379 -1.12 14.37 -6.26
CA TYR A 379 -0.77 14.40 -4.85
C TYR A 379 0.72 14.21 -4.58
N ARG A 380 1.57 14.02 -5.62
CA ARG A 380 3.01 13.80 -5.46
C ARG A 380 3.68 14.99 -4.79
N GLY A 381 3.30 16.21 -5.19
CA GLY A 381 3.81 17.43 -4.58
C GLY A 381 3.51 17.55 -3.08
N LEU A 382 2.35 17.06 -2.62
CA LEU A 382 2.01 17.05 -1.19
C LEU A 382 2.91 16.09 -0.37
N SER A 383 3.35 15.00 -0.99
CA SER A 383 4.27 14.04 -0.34
C SER A 383 5.71 14.57 -0.24
N ALA A 384 6.08 15.53 -1.08
CA ALA A 384 7.41 16.13 -1.17
C ALA A 384 7.53 17.47 -0.38
N LEU A 385 6.63 17.72 0.59
CA LEU A 385 6.64 18.96 1.39
C LEU A 385 7.49 18.86 2.68
N ALA A 386 8.26 17.79 2.88
CA ALA A 386 9.17 17.69 4.03
C ALA A 386 10.22 18.80 4.02
N ALA A 387 10.73 19.18 2.84
CA ALA A 387 11.65 20.31 2.68
C ALA A 387 11.03 21.66 3.11
N CYS A 388 9.69 21.81 3.05
CA CYS A 388 9.02 22.99 3.58
C CYS A 388 9.01 23.02 5.10
N ASP A 389 8.94 21.88 5.80
CA ASP A 389 8.98 21.82 7.25
C ASP A 389 10.36 22.29 7.75
N GLU A 390 11.45 21.78 7.13
CA GLU A 390 12.81 22.19 7.43
C GLU A 390 13.02 23.69 7.13
N ALA A 391 12.53 24.18 5.98
CA ALA A 391 12.65 25.59 5.59
C ALA A 391 11.87 26.54 6.51
N ILE A 392 10.69 26.13 7.02
CA ILE A 392 9.90 26.89 7.99
C ILE A 392 10.66 27.04 9.31
N GLU A 393 11.30 25.96 9.80
CA GLU A 393 12.08 25.99 11.02
C GLU A 393 13.36 26.81 10.86
N GLU A 394 14.04 26.71 9.71
CA GLU A 394 15.22 27.52 9.41
C GLU A 394 14.87 29.01 9.35
N LEU A 395 13.78 29.37 8.66
CA LEU A 395 13.30 30.75 8.59
C LEU A 395 12.88 31.27 9.97
N ARG A 396 12.23 30.45 10.79
CA ARG A 396 11.86 30.80 12.17
C ARG A 396 13.09 31.14 13.01
N GLY A 397 14.09 30.23 13.00
CA GLY A 397 15.34 30.45 13.73
C GLY A 397 16.14 31.65 13.21
N PHE A 398 16.09 31.93 11.91
CA PHE A 398 16.75 33.10 11.33
C PHE A 398 16.05 34.40 11.77
N LEU A 399 14.72 34.50 11.67
CA LEU A 399 13.94 35.67 12.10
C LEU A 399 14.16 36.01 13.55
N GLN A 400 14.26 35.03 14.47
CA GLN A 400 14.51 35.25 15.88
C GLN A 400 15.86 35.94 16.18
N ASN A 401 16.82 35.87 15.25
CA ASN A 401 18.16 36.43 15.40
C ASN A 401 18.35 37.78 14.67
N ILE A 402 17.33 38.29 13.97
CA ILE A 402 17.39 39.61 13.31
C ILE A 402 17.28 40.69 14.41
N ARG A 403 18.26 41.58 14.43
CA ARG A 403 18.25 42.78 15.29
C ARG A 403 17.86 43.97 14.43
N LEU A 404 16.71 44.59 14.75
CA LEU A 404 16.25 45.78 14.08
C LEU A 404 16.92 47.02 14.68
N PRO A 405 17.35 48.00 13.85
CA PRO A 405 17.82 49.28 14.32
C PRO A 405 16.66 50.11 14.91
N GLU A 406 16.89 50.78 16.02
CA GLU A 406 15.88 51.64 16.64
C GLU A 406 15.40 52.76 15.72
N GLY A 407 14.06 52.99 15.66
CA GLY A 407 13.45 54.10 14.93
C GLY A 407 13.25 53.88 13.43
N ARG A 408 13.54 52.70 12.88
CA ARG A 408 13.25 52.36 11.46
C ARG A 408 11.88 51.68 11.32
N GLN A 409 10.81 52.47 11.30
CA GLN A 409 9.41 51.98 11.13
C GLN A 409 9.21 51.04 9.93
N SER A 410 9.90 51.29 8.80
CA SER A 410 9.79 50.42 7.60
C SER A 410 10.33 49.00 7.85
N ALA A 411 11.47 48.87 8.54
CA ALA A 411 12.06 47.59 8.89
C ALA A 411 11.19 46.82 9.90
N GLU A 412 10.61 47.50 10.87
CA GLU A 412 9.66 46.90 11.83
C GLU A 412 8.39 46.38 11.13
N GLN A 413 7.85 47.12 10.15
CA GLN A 413 6.69 46.70 9.36
C GLN A 413 7.00 45.46 8.51
N VAL A 414 8.17 45.42 7.85
CA VAL A 414 8.61 44.25 7.10
C VAL A 414 8.79 43.04 7.99
N TYR A 415 9.46 43.19 9.13
CA TYR A 415 9.67 42.13 10.10
C TYR A 415 8.36 41.58 10.64
N SER A 416 7.41 42.45 11.01
CA SER A 416 6.08 42.05 11.44
C SER A 416 5.32 41.30 10.33
N ALA A 417 5.39 41.77 9.10
CA ALA A 417 4.76 41.09 7.95
C ALA A 417 5.36 39.68 7.75
N LEU A 418 6.68 39.53 7.89
CA LEU A 418 7.36 38.23 7.79
C LEU A 418 6.96 37.25 8.89
N LEU A 419 6.82 37.71 10.15
CA LEU A 419 6.33 36.88 11.25
C LEU A 419 4.91 36.37 10.98
N HIS A 420 4.02 37.24 10.54
CA HIS A 420 2.65 36.85 10.18
C HIS A 420 2.61 35.94 8.97
N GLN A 421 3.46 36.19 7.95
CA GLN A 421 3.58 35.31 6.79
C GLN A 421 4.01 33.91 7.23
N LEU A 422 5.01 33.80 8.10
CA LEU A 422 5.51 32.52 8.63
C LEU A 422 4.43 31.76 9.40
N ASP A 423 3.62 32.43 10.25
CA ASP A 423 2.50 31.78 10.95
C ASP A 423 1.49 31.20 9.96
N HIS A 424 1.10 31.98 8.94
CA HIS A 424 0.16 31.50 7.93
C HIS A 424 0.73 30.40 7.03
N LEU A 425 2.04 30.40 6.69
CA LEU A 425 2.72 29.32 5.98
C LEU A 425 2.70 28.03 6.79
N THR A 426 2.99 28.13 8.10
CA THR A 426 2.96 26.98 9.02
C THR A 426 1.56 26.37 9.09
N ARG A 427 0.52 27.19 9.24
CA ARG A 427 -0.87 26.73 9.28
C ARG A 427 -1.31 26.13 7.94
N MET A 428 -0.89 26.72 6.82
CA MET A 428 -1.20 26.21 5.50
C MET A 428 -0.51 24.87 5.23
N ARG A 429 0.73 24.69 5.70
CA ARG A 429 1.43 23.41 5.65
C ARG A 429 0.69 22.31 6.41
N ALA A 430 0.16 22.60 7.58
CA ALA A 430 -0.66 21.66 8.36
C ALA A 430 -1.92 21.21 7.58
N ARG A 431 -2.52 22.09 6.74
CA ARG A 431 -3.68 21.74 5.91
C ARG A 431 -3.38 20.72 4.81
N THR A 432 -2.13 20.60 4.35
CA THR A 432 -1.76 19.64 3.31
C THR A 432 -1.75 18.18 3.77
N GLN A 433 -1.86 17.92 5.07
CA GLN A 433 -1.80 16.56 5.65
C GLN A 433 -3.10 15.75 5.47
N SER A 434 -4.25 16.41 5.29
CA SER A 434 -5.57 15.76 5.26
C SER A 434 -6.06 15.51 3.83
N ARG A 435 -5.70 14.34 3.25
CA ARG A 435 -6.05 13.99 1.86
C ARG A 435 -7.55 13.80 1.61
N GLY A 436 -8.33 13.36 2.61
CA GLY A 436 -9.76 13.10 2.45
C GLY A 436 -10.59 14.31 2.01
N HIS A 437 -10.16 15.53 2.36
CA HIS A 437 -10.85 16.74 1.96
C HIS A 437 -10.76 17.02 0.44
N PHE A 438 -9.64 16.65 -0.22
CA PHE A 438 -9.52 16.83 -1.67
C PHE A 438 -10.51 15.97 -2.43
N THR A 439 -10.69 14.70 -2.03
CA THR A 439 -11.67 13.80 -2.66
C THR A 439 -13.09 14.33 -2.46
N ALA A 440 -13.46 14.68 -1.23
CA ALA A 440 -14.80 15.22 -0.93
C ALA A 440 -15.11 16.51 -1.70
N LEU A 441 -14.11 17.38 -1.93
CA LEU A 441 -14.26 18.59 -2.75
C LEU A 441 -14.50 18.28 -4.23
N MET A 442 -13.84 17.23 -4.76
CA MET A 442 -13.99 16.86 -6.17
C MET A 442 -15.28 16.10 -6.45
N ASP A 443 -15.81 15.39 -5.47
CA ASP A 443 -17.05 14.62 -5.57
C ASP A 443 -18.30 15.50 -5.38
N ASP A 444 -18.18 16.62 -4.65
CA ASP A 444 -19.27 17.58 -4.45
C ASP A 444 -19.48 18.47 -5.69
N ARG A 445 -20.67 18.39 -6.31
CA ARG A 445 -21.03 19.16 -7.51
C ARG A 445 -20.95 20.68 -7.32
N VAL A 446 -21.19 21.17 -6.10
CA VAL A 446 -21.19 22.60 -5.77
C VAL A 446 -19.78 23.10 -5.46
N LEU A 447 -18.96 22.29 -4.73
CA LEU A 447 -17.63 22.67 -4.28
C LEU A 447 -16.54 22.43 -5.32
N ARG A 448 -16.75 21.53 -6.28
CA ARG A 448 -15.77 21.18 -7.30
C ARG A 448 -15.27 22.39 -8.10
N ARG A 449 -16.18 23.21 -8.62
CA ARG A 449 -15.80 24.41 -9.41
C ARG A 449 -14.99 25.43 -8.60
N PRO A 450 -15.42 25.83 -7.39
CA PRO A 450 -14.62 26.69 -6.52
C PRO A 450 -13.26 26.09 -6.16
N ALA A 451 -13.17 24.78 -5.89
CA ALA A 451 -11.90 24.09 -5.60
C ALA A 451 -10.94 24.14 -6.78
N LEU A 452 -11.43 23.85 -8.00
CA LEU A 452 -10.62 23.96 -9.24
C LEU A 452 -10.14 25.39 -9.50
N ALA A 453 -11.02 26.38 -9.29
CA ALA A 453 -10.65 27.80 -9.44
C ALA A 453 -9.58 28.21 -8.42
N THR A 454 -9.69 27.73 -7.16
CA THR A 454 -8.68 27.93 -6.12
C THR A 454 -7.36 27.30 -6.52
N GLY A 455 -7.37 26.06 -6.99
CA GLY A 455 -6.19 25.35 -7.46
C GLY A 455 -5.48 26.08 -8.60
N ALA A 456 -6.23 26.58 -9.57
CA ALA A 456 -5.68 27.36 -10.67
C ALA A 456 -5.04 28.69 -10.23
N CYS A 457 -5.65 29.40 -9.27
CA CYS A 457 -5.06 30.63 -8.70
C CYS A 457 -3.78 30.32 -7.91
N LEU A 458 -3.79 29.28 -7.09
CA LEU A 458 -2.63 28.86 -6.30
C LEU A 458 -1.45 28.46 -7.21
N ARG A 459 -1.68 27.70 -8.28
CA ARG A 459 -0.61 27.35 -9.24
C ARG A 459 0.04 28.59 -9.85
N ARG A 460 -0.75 29.58 -10.23
CA ARG A 460 -0.22 30.83 -10.80
C ARG A 460 0.56 31.63 -9.79
N LEU A 461 0.08 31.75 -8.56
CA LEU A 461 0.80 32.40 -7.46
C LEU A 461 2.06 31.64 -7.07
N GLY A 462 2.06 30.29 -7.15
CA GLY A 462 3.24 29.46 -6.92
C GLY A 462 4.30 29.59 -8.01
N ALA A 463 3.89 29.84 -9.26
CA ALA A 463 4.84 30.09 -10.37
C ALA A 463 5.44 31.49 -10.27
N GLN A 464 4.60 32.50 -10.03
CA GLN A 464 5.03 33.88 -9.87
C GLN A 464 4.00 34.66 -9.06
N TYR A 465 4.46 35.42 -8.06
CA TYR A 465 3.60 36.33 -7.33
C TYR A 465 2.95 37.36 -8.25
N SER A 466 1.62 37.48 -8.20
CA SER A 466 0.84 38.45 -8.99
C SER A 466 -0.23 39.10 -8.11
N PRO A 467 -0.26 40.45 -8.01
CA PRO A 467 -1.33 41.16 -7.30
C PRO A 467 -2.74 40.85 -7.83
N ARG A 468 -2.86 40.60 -9.15
CA ARG A 468 -4.14 40.24 -9.80
C ARG A 468 -4.63 38.87 -9.33
N GLU A 469 -3.77 37.87 -9.24
CA GLU A 469 -4.13 36.53 -8.76
C GLU A 469 -4.41 36.53 -7.25
N ALA A 470 -3.66 37.31 -6.46
CA ALA A 470 -3.94 37.51 -5.04
C ALA A 470 -5.35 38.12 -4.81
N ALA A 471 -5.71 39.18 -5.59
CA ALA A 471 -7.05 39.78 -5.53
C ALA A 471 -8.14 38.80 -6.00
N ARG A 472 -7.82 37.91 -6.96
CA ARG A 472 -8.75 36.87 -7.44
C ARG A 472 -8.99 35.83 -6.36
N LEU A 473 -7.94 35.42 -5.65
CA LEU A 473 -8.01 34.48 -4.53
C LEU A 473 -8.88 35.04 -3.39
N ALA A 474 -8.72 36.32 -3.04
CA ALA A 474 -9.53 37.00 -2.03
C ALA A 474 -11.02 37.05 -2.45
N ARG A 475 -11.32 37.35 -3.72
CA ARG A 475 -12.71 37.30 -4.23
C ARG A 475 -13.30 35.90 -4.17
N LEU A 476 -12.51 34.85 -4.47
CA LEU A 476 -12.96 33.46 -4.34
C LEU A 476 -13.29 33.10 -2.89
N GLN A 477 -12.46 33.53 -1.94
CA GLN A 477 -12.72 33.36 -0.51
C GLN A 477 -14.06 33.97 -0.11
N ALA A 478 -14.28 35.26 -0.41
CA ALA A 478 -15.52 35.96 -0.08
C ALA A 478 -16.77 35.31 -0.72
N LEU A 479 -16.65 34.84 -1.97
CA LEU A 479 -17.74 34.18 -2.68
C LEU A 479 -18.11 32.82 -2.04
N ILE A 480 -17.14 32.04 -1.66
CA ILE A 480 -17.38 30.73 -1.01
C ILE A 480 -17.93 30.94 0.40
N GLU A 481 -17.40 31.92 1.14
CA GLU A 481 -17.85 32.27 2.48
C GLU A 481 -19.33 32.71 2.48
N HIS A 482 -19.71 33.52 1.53
CA HIS A 482 -21.13 33.95 1.36
C HIS A 482 -22.07 32.76 1.05
N ARG A 483 -21.56 31.71 0.38
CA ARG A 483 -22.37 30.54 0.01
C ARG A 483 -22.39 29.44 1.06
N GLN A 484 -21.56 29.52 2.10
CA GLN A 484 -21.36 28.45 3.09
C GLN A 484 -22.66 28.01 3.77
N SER A 485 -23.46 28.95 4.28
CA SER A 485 -24.71 28.66 4.98
C SER A 485 -25.76 28.03 4.06
N ARG A 486 -25.85 28.50 2.80
CA ARG A 486 -26.75 27.94 1.79
C ARG A 486 -26.37 26.53 1.40
N HIS A 487 -25.09 26.29 1.18
CA HIS A 487 -24.58 24.94 0.85
C HIS A 487 -24.85 23.94 1.98
N ARG A 488 -24.53 24.30 3.22
CA ARG A 488 -24.81 23.46 4.41
C ARG A 488 -26.32 23.15 4.52
N ARG A 489 -27.19 24.13 4.33
CA ARG A 489 -28.63 23.90 4.34
C ARG A 489 -29.07 22.94 3.23
N GLY A 490 -28.51 23.10 2.01
CA GLY A 490 -28.76 22.18 0.89
C GLY A 490 -28.36 20.73 1.17
N LEU A 491 -27.22 20.52 1.81
CA LEU A 491 -26.76 19.17 2.21
C LEU A 491 -27.70 18.52 3.23
N LEU A 492 -28.17 19.31 4.25
CA LEU A 492 -29.09 18.80 5.27
C LEU A 492 -30.46 18.45 4.67
N LEU A 493 -30.97 19.29 3.75
CA LEU A 493 -32.23 19.02 3.04
C LEU A 493 -32.09 17.78 2.12
N GLY A 494 -30.95 17.63 1.47
CA GLY A 494 -30.67 16.47 0.63
C GLY A 494 -30.55 15.17 1.40
N GLU A 495 -30.02 15.21 2.63
CA GLU A 495 -29.99 14.06 3.54
C GLU A 495 -31.42 13.67 3.94
N HIS A 496 -32.23 14.63 4.32
CA HIS A 496 -33.66 14.39 4.67
C HIS A 496 -34.47 13.82 3.50
N ALA A 497 -34.08 14.19 2.25
CA ALA A 497 -34.66 13.64 1.03
C ALA A 497 -34.05 12.30 0.58
N GLY A 498 -33.11 11.72 1.34
CA GLY A 498 -32.44 10.46 1.02
C GLY A 498 -31.42 10.53 -0.13
N MET A 499 -31.01 11.73 -0.55
CA MET A 499 -30.03 11.94 -1.62
C MET A 499 -28.58 11.83 -1.13
N TYR A 500 -28.34 12.04 0.16
CA TYR A 500 -27.03 11.97 0.81
C TYR A 500 -27.10 11.11 2.07
N ALA A 501 -26.07 10.33 2.33
CA ALA A 501 -25.91 9.72 3.64
C ALA A 501 -25.41 10.75 4.66
N LEU A 502 -25.73 10.59 5.94
CA LEU A 502 -25.30 11.49 7.01
C LEU A 502 -23.76 11.67 7.04
N GLY A 503 -23.02 10.62 6.73
CA GLY A 503 -21.55 10.66 6.58
C GLY A 503 -21.07 11.60 5.46
N ASP A 504 -21.81 11.68 4.36
CA ASP A 504 -21.50 12.58 3.23
C ASP A 504 -21.74 14.03 3.61
N VAL A 505 -22.81 14.33 4.36
CA VAL A 505 -23.11 15.68 4.86
C VAL A 505 -21.96 16.19 5.73
N PHE A 506 -21.41 15.35 6.62
CA PHE A 506 -20.28 15.73 7.45
C PHE A 506 -19.01 15.91 6.63
N SER A 507 -18.70 14.98 5.71
CA SER A 507 -17.48 15.04 4.90
C SER A 507 -17.46 16.26 3.97
N HIS A 508 -18.59 16.59 3.30
CA HIS A 508 -18.70 17.77 2.43
C HIS A 508 -18.67 19.08 3.22
N THR A 509 -19.34 19.13 4.39
CA THR A 509 -19.30 20.31 5.27
C THR A 509 -17.88 20.56 5.79
N ASP A 510 -17.15 19.51 6.12
CA ASP A 510 -15.77 19.59 6.62
C ASP A 510 -14.80 19.98 5.50
N ALA A 511 -14.98 19.43 4.30
CA ALA A 511 -14.22 19.79 3.11
C ALA A 511 -14.41 21.28 2.74
N MET A 512 -15.63 21.81 2.85
CA MET A 512 -15.90 23.22 2.64
C MET A 512 -15.19 24.12 3.67
N ARG A 513 -15.24 23.76 4.95
CA ARG A 513 -14.50 24.47 6.01
C ARG A 513 -13.00 24.42 5.79
N TRP A 514 -12.50 23.27 5.36
CA TRP A 514 -11.09 23.09 5.01
C TRP A 514 -10.69 24.02 3.86
N LEU A 515 -11.48 24.08 2.79
CA LEU A 515 -11.23 24.94 1.63
C LEU A 515 -11.21 26.43 2.03
N LEU A 516 -12.20 26.89 2.80
CA LEU A 516 -12.26 28.26 3.30
C LEU A 516 -11.05 28.65 4.15
N ARG A 517 -10.65 27.78 5.08
CA ARG A 517 -9.47 28.03 5.92
C ARG A 517 -8.18 28.01 5.11
N THR A 518 -8.07 27.14 4.10
CA THR A 518 -6.93 27.10 3.21
C THR A 518 -6.83 28.37 2.37
N LEU A 519 -7.96 28.84 1.82
CA LEU A 519 -8.06 30.11 1.11
C LEU A 519 -7.71 31.29 2.01
N HIS A 520 -8.22 31.34 3.25
CA HIS A 520 -7.89 32.37 4.21
C HIS A 520 -6.37 32.48 4.43
N HIS A 521 -5.70 31.37 4.71
CA HIS A 521 -4.25 31.39 4.91
C HIS A 521 -3.51 31.79 3.64
N ALA A 522 -3.93 31.31 2.47
CA ALA A 522 -3.30 31.66 1.20
C ALA A 522 -3.46 33.16 0.84
N VAL A 523 -4.63 33.74 1.10
CA VAL A 523 -4.88 35.19 0.92
C VAL A 523 -4.00 35.99 1.85
N ARG A 524 -3.90 35.60 3.12
CA ARG A 524 -3.05 36.30 4.11
C ARG A 524 -1.57 36.19 3.77
N VAL A 525 -1.10 35.02 3.33
CA VAL A 525 0.30 34.87 2.83
C VAL A 525 0.56 35.84 1.69
N ALA A 526 -0.33 35.92 0.67
CA ALA A 526 -0.16 36.82 -0.46
C ALA A 526 -0.22 38.31 -0.05
N GLU A 527 -1.02 38.64 0.96
CA GLU A 527 -1.12 40.00 1.50
C GLU A 527 0.18 40.40 2.23
N TYR A 528 0.71 39.53 3.12
CA TYR A 528 1.96 39.79 3.82
C TYR A 528 3.18 39.79 2.88
N GLN A 529 3.18 38.95 1.83
CA GLN A 529 4.17 39.06 0.76
C GLN A 529 4.19 40.45 0.13
N ARG A 530 3.01 41.01 -0.16
CA ARG A 530 2.89 42.36 -0.72
C ARG A 530 3.40 43.42 0.25
N GLN A 531 3.02 43.33 1.54
CA GLN A 531 3.41 44.29 2.56
C GLN A 531 4.94 44.28 2.78
N ALA A 532 5.54 43.10 2.89
CA ALA A 532 6.98 42.96 3.08
C ALA A 532 7.76 43.49 1.87
N ARG A 533 7.33 43.19 0.63
CA ARG A 533 7.96 43.72 -0.58
C ARG A 533 7.86 45.22 -0.73
N ALA A 534 6.77 45.84 -0.26
CA ALA A 534 6.61 47.29 -0.33
C ALA A 534 7.56 48.05 0.62
N GLY A 535 8.02 47.43 1.70
CA GLY A 535 8.95 48.02 2.66
C GLY A 535 10.42 47.69 2.40
N LEU A 536 10.73 46.83 1.43
CA LEU A 536 12.09 46.48 1.03
C LEU A 536 12.57 47.27 -0.20
N PRO A 537 13.88 47.56 -0.32
CA PRO A 537 14.43 48.16 -1.54
C PRO A 537 14.16 47.24 -2.74
N ALA A 538 13.89 47.85 -3.91
CA ALA A 538 13.65 47.08 -5.12
C ALA A 538 14.87 46.20 -5.43
N ALA A 539 14.65 44.90 -5.60
CA ALA A 539 15.74 44.01 -6.02
C ALA A 539 16.32 44.48 -7.34
N PRO A 540 17.67 44.50 -7.53
CA PRO A 540 18.26 44.83 -8.81
C PRO A 540 17.69 43.87 -9.86
N GLU A 541 17.17 44.45 -10.96
CA GLU A 541 16.72 43.66 -12.11
C GLU A 541 17.86 42.72 -12.51
N LYS A 542 17.59 41.41 -12.51
CA LYS A 542 18.50 40.45 -13.10
C LYS A 542 18.70 40.88 -14.55
N ALA A 543 19.89 41.40 -14.84
CA ALA A 543 20.31 41.63 -16.20
C ALA A 543 20.07 40.35 -17.00
N ALA A 544 19.18 40.45 -18.00
CA ALA A 544 18.94 39.37 -18.95
C ALA A 544 20.26 39.16 -19.74
N GLY A 545 20.93 38.05 -19.44
CA GLY A 545 22.06 37.55 -20.19
C GLY A 545 21.72 36.17 -20.73
#